data_c52bef60471fce6937202237f7d667dd
#
_entry.id   c52bef60471fce6937202237f7d667dd
#
_cell.length_a   1.000
_cell.length_b   1.000
_cell.length_c   1.000
_cell.angle_alpha   90.00
_cell.angle_beta   90.00
_cell.angle_gamma   90.00
#
_symmetry.space_group_name_H-M   'P 1'
#
loop_
_entity.id
_entity.type
_entity.pdbx_description
1 polymer ?
#
loop_
_entity_poly.entity_id
_entity_poly.type
_entity_poly.pdbx_seq_one_letter_code
_entity_poly.pdbx_strand_id
1 'polypeptide(L)'
;ETGIDYAGPFMVKVGRGKTRKQMYILVLTCLTTRAVHFEICENQKTSAVLNALTRFADVRGAPTVIKSDNQTSFVAARKELLQLVDEKEVEKVQHELQKRFDRSLRWEFIPPRAPHFGGSWEIIVKAMKRAVRVITDKHDIDEDQFRTAVSQAASLLNSRPLTREFLDEKEEILTPNSFLIG
;
A
#
# COMPACT_ATOMS: atom_id res chain seq x y z
N GLU A 1 1.16 -5.72 11.85
CA GLU A 1 2.04 -4.60 11.48
C GLU A 1 2.06 -4.43 9.95
N THR A 2 1.98 -3.18 9.47
CA THR A 2 1.93 -2.85 8.05
C THR A 2 3.00 -1.83 7.69
N GLY A 3 3.89 -2.21 6.78
CA GLY A 3 4.83 -1.29 6.14
C GLY A 3 4.14 -0.55 5.00
N ILE A 4 4.36 0.76 4.87
CA ILE A 4 3.82 1.56 3.78
C ILE A 4 4.93 2.34 3.07
N ASP A 5 4.80 2.45 1.75
CA ASP A 5 5.72 3.22 0.91
C ASP A 5 5.03 3.62 -0.40
N TYR A 6 5.55 4.62 -1.10
CA TYR A 6 5.05 5.03 -2.41
C TYR A 6 5.87 4.46 -3.56
N ALA A 7 5.16 4.07 -4.61
CA ALA A 7 5.75 3.80 -5.91
C ALA A 7 5.18 4.73 -6.97
N GLY A 8 6.01 5.16 -7.88
CA GLY A 8 5.65 6.07 -8.97
C GLY A 8 6.68 7.19 -9.13
N PRO A 9 6.37 8.23 -9.91
CA PRO A 9 5.13 8.37 -10.69
C PRO A 9 5.02 7.39 -11.85
N PHE A 10 3.80 7.00 -12.17
CA PHE A 10 3.42 6.30 -13.40
C PHE A 10 2.66 7.27 -14.31
N MET A 11 3.01 7.31 -15.59
CA MET A 11 2.35 8.17 -16.57
C MET A 11 1.15 7.45 -17.18
N VAL A 12 -0.05 7.96 -16.93
CA VAL A 12 -1.31 7.36 -17.37
C VAL A 12 -2.02 8.31 -18.32
N LYS A 13 -2.54 7.78 -19.43
CA LYS A 13 -3.23 8.54 -20.46
C LYS A 13 -4.60 9.03 -19.97
N VAL A 14 -4.95 10.28 -20.30
CA VAL A 14 -6.24 10.87 -19.97
C VAL A 14 -7.04 11.08 -21.25
N GLY A 15 -8.19 10.39 -21.36
CA GLY A 15 -9.06 10.50 -22.50
C GLY A 15 -8.44 10.02 -23.82
N ARG A 16 -8.93 10.53 -24.96
CA ARG A 16 -8.48 10.14 -26.30
C ARG A 16 -7.25 10.91 -26.81
N GLY A 17 -6.81 11.93 -26.08
CA GLY A 17 -5.70 12.80 -26.47
C GLY A 17 -4.31 12.26 -26.09
N LYS A 18 -3.29 13.14 -26.25
CA LYS A 18 -1.90 12.89 -25.82
C LYS A 18 -1.65 13.29 -24.37
N THR A 19 -2.65 13.79 -23.67
CA THR A 19 -2.54 14.25 -22.28
C THR A 19 -2.29 13.05 -21.37
N ARG A 20 -1.33 13.19 -20.46
CA ARG A 20 -1.00 12.19 -19.43
C ARG A 20 -1.02 12.83 -18.06
N LYS A 21 -1.42 12.06 -17.06
CA LYS A 21 -1.33 12.42 -15.64
C LYS A 21 -0.38 11.49 -14.89
N GLN A 22 0.22 12.01 -13.85
CA GLN A 22 0.99 11.21 -12.92
C GLN A 22 0.05 10.49 -11.97
N MET A 23 0.29 9.19 -11.77
CA MET A 23 -0.39 8.38 -10.79
C MET A 23 0.65 7.72 -9.88
N TYR A 24 0.28 7.48 -8.66
CA TYR A 24 1.11 6.85 -7.64
C TYR A 24 0.42 5.63 -7.09
N ILE A 25 1.17 4.72 -6.53
CA ILE A 25 0.65 3.55 -5.83
C ILE A 25 1.17 3.62 -4.39
N LEU A 26 0.26 3.69 -3.41
CA LEU A 26 0.60 3.42 -2.03
C LEU A 26 0.66 1.90 -1.86
N VAL A 27 1.84 1.40 -1.53
CA VAL A 27 2.13 -0.01 -1.30
C VAL A 27 1.99 -0.28 0.19
N LEU A 28 1.08 -1.16 0.55
CA LEU A 28 0.90 -1.61 1.93
C LEU A 28 1.32 -3.07 2.01
N THR A 29 2.22 -3.39 2.92
CA THR A 29 2.80 -4.72 3.09
C THR A 29 2.61 -5.20 4.52
N CYS A 30 1.93 -6.32 4.72
CA CYS A 30 1.90 -6.99 6.01
C CYS A 30 3.30 -7.51 6.33
N LEU A 31 3.87 -7.09 7.46
CA LEU A 31 5.25 -7.46 7.82
C LEU A 31 5.34 -8.89 8.33
N THR A 32 4.23 -9.51 8.72
CA THR A 32 4.15 -10.90 9.18
C THR A 32 3.93 -11.86 8.01
N THR A 33 2.84 -11.68 7.25
CA THR A 33 2.44 -12.62 6.19
C THR A 33 3.04 -12.28 4.83
N ARG A 34 3.70 -11.12 4.73
CA ARG A 34 4.20 -10.56 3.46
C ARG A 34 3.12 -10.32 2.40
N ALA A 35 1.86 -10.35 2.78
CA ALA A 35 0.74 -9.99 1.92
C ALA A 35 0.82 -8.52 1.53
N VAL A 36 0.47 -8.23 0.28
CA VAL A 36 0.48 -6.85 -0.25
C VAL A 36 -0.92 -6.38 -0.59
N HIS A 37 -1.13 -5.08 -0.42
CA HIS A 37 -2.29 -4.36 -0.90
C HIS A 37 -1.83 -3.06 -1.55
N PHE A 38 -2.44 -2.70 -2.68
CA PHE A 38 -2.05 -1.55 -3.47
C PHE A 38 -3.22 -0.59 -3.60
N GLU A 39 -2.98 0.67 -3.24
CA GLU A 39 -3.94 1.76 -3.37
C GLU A 39 -3.45 2.77 -4.40
N ILE A 40 -4.28 3.07 -5.40
CA ILE A 40 -3.95 4.05 -6.42
C ILE A 40 -4.24 5.45 -5.90
N CYS A 41 -3.26 6.34 -6.03
CA CYS A 41 -3.32 7.72 -5.59
C CYS A 41 -2.99 8.66 -6.77
N GLU A 42 -3.73 9.75 -6.91
CA GLU A 42 -3.46 10.77 -7.94
C GLU A 42 -2.28 11.67 -7.59
N ASN A 43 -1.89 11.70 -6.33
CA ASN A 43 -0.78 12.49 -5.81
C ASN A 43 -0.28 11.87 -4.49
N GLN A 44 0.75 12.49 -3.92
CA GLN A 44 1.34 12.07 -2.64
C GLN A 44 0.99 13.03 -1.50
N LYS A 45 -0.16 13.72 -1.56
CA LYS A 45 -0.60 14.61 -0.48
C LYS A 45 -1.12 13.80 0.72
N THR A 46 -1.17 14.43 1.88
CA THR A 46 -1.70 13.85 3.12
C THR A 46 -3.09 13.26 2.93
N SER A 47 -4.01 13.98 2.28
CA SER A 47 -5.36 13.50 2.02
C SER A 47 -5.40 12.21 1.16
N ALA A 48 -4.46 12.06 0.21
CA ALA A 48 -4.36 10.85 -0.59
C ALA A 48 -3.91 9.65 0.26
N VAL A 49 -2.96 9.86 1.20
CA VAL A 49 -2.55 8.83 2.17
C VAL A 49 -3.73 8.41 3.04
N LEU A 50 -4.45 9.37 3.62
CA LEU A 50 -5.58 9.12 4.52
C LEU A 50 -6.71 8.36 3.81
N ASN A 51 -7.09 8.79 2.61
CA ASN A 51 -8.09 8.10 1.81
C ASN A 51 -7.67 6.67 1.44
N ALA A 52 -6.40 6.46 1.10
CA ALA A 52 -5.87 5.13 0.79
C ALA A 52 -5.86 4.23 2.04
N LEU A 53 -5.46 4.75 3.20
CA LEU A 53 -5.51 4.01 4.46
C LEU A 53 -6.94 3.67 4.87
N THR A 54 -7.90 4.56 4.62
CA THR A 54 -9.33 4.29 4.86
C THR A 54 -9.81 3.12 4.02
N ARG A 55 -9.60 3.16 2.70
CA ARG A 55 -9.99 2.06 1.81
C ARG A 55 -9.31 0.75 2.18
N PHE A 56 -8.02 0.82 2.55
CA PHE A 56 -7.30 -0.36 3.05
C PHE A 56 -7.95 -0.92 4.31
N ALA A 57 -8.28 -0.08 5.29
CA ALA A 57 -8.92 -0.51 6.53
C ALA A 57 -10.31 -1.12 6.29
N ASP A 58 -11.05 -0.62 5.30
CA ASP A 58 -12.37 -1.17 4.92
C ASP A 58 -12.28 -2.58 4.33
N VAL A 59 -11.20 -2.88 3.62
CA VAL A 59 -11.03 -4.15 2.90
C VAL A 59 -10.25 -5.18 3.73
N ARG A 60 -9.26 -4.73 4.51
CA ARG A 60 -8.29 -5.61 5.20
C ARG A 60 -8.32 -5.50 6.72
N GLY A 61 -9.07 -4.56 7.25
CA GLY A 61 -9.04 -4.20 8.67
C GLY A 61 -7.96 -3.15 8.98
N ALA A 62 -8.19 -2.39 10.03
CA ALA A 62 -7.25 -1.35 10.47
C ALA A 62 -5.97 -1.94 11.04
N PRO A 63 -4.79 -1.48 10.62
CA PRO A 63 -3.53 -1.95 11.19
C PRO A 63 -3.33 -1.36 12.60
N THR A 64 -2.75 -2.15 13.50
CA THR A 64 -2.36 -1.67 14.85
C THR A 64 -1.02 -0.94 14.84
N VAL A 65 -0.15 -1.26 13.89
CA VAL A 65 1.14 -0.60 13.71
C VAL A 65 1.37 -0.30 12.24
N ILE A 66 1.68 0.96 11.92
CA ILE A 66 2.14 1.39 10.61
C ILE A 66 3.64 1.73 10.71
N LYS A 67 4.43 1.24 9.75
CA LYS A 67 5.84 1.59 9.58
C LYS A 67 6.04 2.26 8.22
N SER A 68 6.71 3.41 8.20
CA SER A 68 7.02 4.15 6.97
C SER A 68 8.38 4.83 7.04
N ASP A 69 8.83 5.34 5.90
CA ASP A 69 9.89 6.34 5.89
C ASP A 69 9.38 7.70 6.41
N ASN A 70 10.27 8.70 6.44
CA ASN A 70 9.98 10.06 6.91
C ASN A 70 9.43 10.97 5.80
N GLN A 71 8.78 10.45 4.77
CA GLN A 71 8.16 11.28 3.74
C GLN A 71 7.15 12.26 4.36
N THR A 72 7.17 13.52 3.94
CA THR A 72 6.39 14.60 4.54
C THR A 72 4.89 14.32 4.60
N SER A 73 4.33 13.66 3.58
CA SER A 73 2.91 13.28 3.57
C SER A 73 2.57 12.20 4.61
N PHE A 74 3.49 11.29 4.93
CA PHE A 74 3.31 10.30 5.98
C PHE A 74 3.42 10.94 7.37
N VAL A 75 4.37 11.87 7.55
CA VAL A 75 4.50 12.62 8.81
C VAL A 75 3.22 13.42 9.09
N ALA A 76 2.69 14.10 8.08
CA ALA A 76 1.45 14.86 8.21
C ALA A 76 0.23 13.94 8.42
N ALA A 77 0.13 12.82 7.70
CA ALA A 77 -0.96 11.84 7.86
C ALA A 77 -0.95 11.24 9.28
N ARG A 78 0.24 10.88 9.81
CA ARG A 78 0.36 10.45 11.21
C ARG A 78 -0.17 11.50 12.17
N LYS A 79 0.28 12.75 12.01
CA LYS A 79 -0.16 13.85 12.88
C LYS A 79 -1.68 13.99 12.87
N GLU A 80 -2.29 13.98 11.69
CA GLU A 80 -3.73 14.09 11.51
C GLU A 80 -4.48 12.92 12.15
N LEU A 81 -4.07 11.66 11.88
CA LEU A 81 -4.68 10.48 12.48
C LEU A 81 -4.56 10.43 14.01
N LEU A 82 -3.42 10.88 14.58
CA LEU A 82 -3.21 10.88 16.02
C LEU A 82 -3.85 12.08 16.73
N GLN A 83 -3.96 13.25 16.07
CA GLN A 83 -4.66 14.43 16.62
C GLN A 83 -6.17 14.23 16.69
N LEU A 84 -6.75 13.41 15.83
CA LEU A 84 -8.18 13.05 15.86
C LEU A 84 -8.59 12.32 17.16
N VAL A 85 -7.63 11.93 18.00
CA VAL A 85 -7.90 11.31 19.32
C VAL A 85 -8.22 12.34 20.41
N ASP A 86 -7.85 13.63 20.24
CA ASP A 86 -7.90 14.63 21.31
C ASP A 86 -8.88 15.81 21.12
N GLU A 87 -9.49 16.02 19.95
CA GLU A 87 -10.34 17.20 19.70
C GLU A 87 -11.83 16.84 19.50
N LYS A 88 -12.69 17.48 20.30
CA LYS A 88 -14.14 17.24 20.38
C LYS A 88 -14.99 17.76 19.20
N GLU A 89 -14.40 18.41 18.22
CA GLU A 89 -15.11 19.03 17.09
C GLU A 89 -14.55 18.58 15.74
N VAL A 90 -14.92 17.37 15.34
CA VAL A 90 -14.51 16.86 14.04
C VAL A 90 -15.71 16.33 13.27
N GLU A 91 -15.86 16.75 12.01
CA GLU A 91 -16.95 16.36 11.12
C GLU A 91 -17.19 14.84 11.07
N LYS A 92 -18.44 14.41 10.84
CA LYS A 92 -18.88 13.00 10.88
C LYS A 92 -17.94 12.02 10.16
N VAL A 93 -17.31 12.43 9.06
CA VAL A 93 -16.37 11.59 8.28
C VAL A 93 -15.09 11.29 9.09
N GLN A 94 -14.59 12.25 9.82
CA GLN A 94 -13.43 12.08 10.69
C GLN A 94 -13.75 11.19 11.90
N HIS A 95 -14.96 11.28 12.43
CA HIS A 95 -15.43 10.43 13.52
C HIS A 95 -15.51 8.94 13.12
N GLU A 96 -15.94 8.64 11.88
CA GLU A 96 -15.93 7.28 11.34
C GLU A 96 -14.51 6.74 11.15
N LEU A 97 -13.57 7.58 10.73
CA LEU A 97 -12.14 7.22 10.67
C LEU A 97 -11.57 6.89 12.06
N GLN A 98 -11.93 7.65 13.08
CA GLN A 98 -11.54 7.37 14.46
C GLN A 98 -12.05 6.04 14.99
N LYS A 99 -13.27 5.65 14.65
CA LYS A 99 -13.83 4.36 15.06
C LYS A 99 -13.10 3.18 14.41
N ARG A 100 -12.58 3.36 13.20
CA ARG A 100 -11.91 2.32 12.43
C ARG A 100 -10.45 2.12 12.83
N PHE A 101 -9.73 3.21 13.09
CA PHE A 101 -8.39 3.18 13.63
C PHE A 101 -8.49 3.28 15.16
N ASP A 102 -8.53 2.13 15.84
CA ASP A 102 -8.55 2.04 17.28
C ASP A 102 -7.49 2.95 17.92
N ARG A 103 -7.75 3.45 19.14
CA ARG A 103 -6.82 4.25 19.96
C ARG A 103 -5.44 3.62 20.15
N SER A 104 -5.27 2.38 19.75
CA SER A 104 -4.01 1.62 19.79
C SER A 104 -3.11 1.81 18.56
N LEU A 105 -3.53 2.55 17.51
CA LEU A 105 -2.69 2.75 16.33
C LEU A 105 -1.36 3.42 16.69
N ARG A 106 -0.27 2.73 16.40
CA ARG A 106 1.09 3.26 16.49
C ARG A 106 1.64 3.46 15.09
N TRP A 107 2.24 4.63 14.86
CA TRP A 107 2.94 4.91 13.62
C TRP A 107 4.42 5.13 13.90
N GLU A 108 5.25 4.24 13.41
CA GLU A 108 6.68 4.21 13.62
C GLU A 108 7.40 4.65 12.34
N PHE A 109 8.29 5.63 12.46
CA PHE A 109 9.15 6.04 11.36
C PHE A 109 10.50 5.32 11.43
N ILE A 110 10.98 4.90 10.25
CA ILE A 110 12.32 4.33 10.17
C ILE A 110 13.34 5.45 10.42
N PRO A 111 14.34 5.20 11.27
CA PRO A 111 15.41 6.16 11.47
C PRO A 111 16.11 6.51 10.15
N PRO A 112 16.44 7.79 9.90
CA PRO A 112 17.24 8.19 8.75
C PRO A 112 18.55 7.38 8.70
N ARG A 113 18.92 6.87 7.51
CA ARG A 113 20.13 6.05 7.28
C ARG A 113 20.11 4.64 7.88
N ALA A 114 18.93 4.08 8.15
CA ALA A 114 18.79 2.68 8.56
C ALA A 114 18.02 1.85 7.50
N PRO A 115 18.53 1.70 6.27
CA PRO A 115 17.82 1.06 5.16
C PRO A 115 17.48 -0.41 5.42
N HIS A 116 18.21 -1.09 6.30
CA HIS A 116 17.94 -2.48 6.68
C HIS A 116 16.61 -2.67 7.42
N PHE A 117 16.05 -1.64 8.05
CA PHE A 117 14.71 -1.70 8.66
C PHE A 117 13.58 -1.63 7.63
N GLY A 118 13.84 -1.05 6.44
CA GLY A 118 12.89 -0.97 5.31
C GLY A 118 13.00 -2.11 4.31
N GLY A 119 14.04 -2.94 4.39
CA GLY A 119 14.39 -3.92 3.36
C GLY A 119 13.27 -4.85 2.92
N SER A 120 12.35 -5.20 3.81
CA SER A 120 11.25 -6.13 3.47
C SER A 120 10.21 -5.53 2.55
N TRP A 121 9.81 -4.27 2.72
CA TRP A 121 8.86 -3.63 1.80
C TRP A 121 9.55 -2.97 0.61
N GLU A 122 10.82 -2.54 0.73
CA GLU A 122 11.59 -2.06 -0.42
C GLU A 122 11.71 -3.13 -1.51
N ILE A 123 11.94 -4.39 -1.14
CA ILE A 123 11.93 -5.52 -2.07
C ILE A 123 10.56 -5.64 -2.75
N ILE A 124 9.48 -5.53 -1.98
CA ILE A 124 8.10 -5.58 -2.50
C ILE A 124 7.83 -4.40 -3.44
N VAL A 125 8.23 -3.19 -3.07
CA VAL A 125 8.09 -2.00 -3.93
C VAL A 125 8.85 -2.17 -5.25
N LYS A 126 10.07 -2.70 -5.21
CA LYS A 126 10.85 -3.01 -6.42
C LYS A 126 10.17 -4.08 -7.28
N ALA A 127 9.67 -5.14 -6.66
CA ALA A 127 8.94 -6.21 -7.36
C ALA A 127 7.64 -5.68 -7.99
N MET A 128 6.87 -4.86 -7.27
CA MET A 128 5.66 -4.22 -7.78
C MET A 128 5.97 -3.30 -8.95
N LYS A 129 6.97 -2.41 -8.85
CA LYS A 129 7.39 -1.53 -9.95
C LYS A 129 7.75 -2.33 -11.20
N ARG A 130 8.44 -3.48 -11.02
CA ARG A 130 8.78 -4.37 -12.13
C ARG A 130 7.53 -5.01 -12.74
N ALA A 131 6.63 -5.57 -11.92
CA ALA A 131 5.40 -6.21 -12.38
C ALA A 131 4.51 -5.22 -13.15
N VAL A 132 4.24 -4.03 -12.59
CA VAL A 132 3.45 -2.99 -13.25
C VAL A 132 4.11 -2.58 -14.57
N ARG A 133 5.43 -2.35 -14.60
CA ARG A 133 6.13 -2.00 -15.84
C ARG A 133 6.00 -3.07 -16.92
N VAL A 134 6.19 -4.35 -16.57
CA VAL A 134 6.05 -5.46 -17.53
C VAL A 134 4.65 -5.50 -18.14
N ILE A 135 3.61 -5.25 -17.32
CA ILE A 135 2.21 -5.24 -17.78
C ILE A 135 1.93 -3.99 -18.63
N THR A 136 2.58 -2.84 -18.32
CA THR A 136 2.30 -1.55 -18.95
C THR A 136 3.30 -1.13 -20.03
N ASP A 137 4.42 -1.84 -20.19
CA ASP A 137 5.66 -1.37 -20.86
C ASP A 137 5.55 -1.22 -22.38
N LYS A 138 4.42 -1.52 -22.99
CA LYS A 138 4.30 -1.43 -24.46
C LYS A 138 3.16 -0.54 -24.97
N HIS A 139 2.37 0.05 -24.08
CA HIS A 139 1.17 0.78 -24.52
C HIS A 139 0.94 2.04 -23.66
N ASP A 140 0.42 3.07 -24.32
CA ASP A 140 -0.20 4.22 -23.65
C ASP A 140 -1.48 3.75 -22.94
N ILE A 141 -1.35 3.34 -21.70
CA ILE A 141 -2.46 2.82 -20.91
C ILE A 141 -3.31 3.95 -20.33
N ASP A 142 -4.61 3.75 -20.35
CA ASP A 142 -5.57 4.59 -19.66
C ASP A 142 -5.67 4.24 -18.15
N GLU A 143 -6.52 4.96 -17.44
CA GLU A 143 -6.67 4.78 -15.99
C GLU A 143 -7.26 3.41 -15.63
N ASP A 144 -8.21 2.91 -16.41
CA ASP A 144 -8.84 1.60 -16.15
C ASP A 144 -7.85 0.45 -16.38
N GLN A 145 -7.08 0.53 -17.47
CA GLN A 145 -5.99 -0.41 -17.75
C GLN A 145 -4.91 -0.35 -16.67
N PHE A 146 -4.59 0.86 -16.16
CA PHE A 146 -3.64 1.00 -15.06
C PHE A 146 -4.16 0.34 -13.77
N ARG A 147 -5.45 0.54 -13.43
CA ARG A 147 -6.09 -0.12 -12.28
C ARG A 147 -6.04 -1.64 -12.41
N THR A 148 -6.34 -2.14 -13.59
CA THR A 148 -6.25 -3.58 -13.91
C THR A 148 -4.83 -4.11 -13.73
N ALA A 149 -3.83 -3.41 -14.28
CA ALA A 149 -2.43 -3.79 -14.15
C ALA A 149 -1.96 -3.82 -12.68
N VAL A 150 -2.37 -2.84 -11.88
CA VAL A 150 -2.06 -2.78 -10.44
C VAL A 150 -2.69 -3.95 -9.70
N SER A 151 -3.95 -4.30 -10.01
CA SER A 151 -4.64 -5.46 -9.43
C SER A 151 -3.96 -6.78 -9.80
N GLN A 152 -3.56 -6.96 -11.07
CA GLN A 152 -2.81 -8.13 -11.52
C GLN A 152 -1.45 -8.24 -10.84
N ALA A 153 -0.74 -7.12 -10.66
CA ALA A 153 0.53 -7.09 -9.94
C ALA A 153 0.35 -7.49 -8.46
N ALA A 154 -0.74 -7.05 -7.81
CA ALA A 154 -1.06 -7.47 -6.44
C ALA A 154 -1.32 -8.98 -6.35
N SER A 155 -2.13 -9.51 -7.26
CA SER A 155 -2.42 -10.95 -7.36
C SER A 155 -1.14 -11.78 -7.55
N LEU A 156 -0.30 -11.39 -8.50
CA LEU A 156 0.99 -12.04 -8.75
C LEU A 156 1.89 -12.07 -7.51
N LEU A 157 2.01 -10.95 -6.82
CA LEU A 157 2.87 -10.85 -5.64
C LEU A 157 2.29 -11.61 -4.43
N ASN A 158 0.97 -11.69 -4.32
CA ASN A 158 0.33 -12.47 -3.27
C ASN A 158 0.30 -13.98 -3.55
N SER A 159 0.53 -14.40 -4.78
CA SER A 159 0.65 -15.82 -5.16
C SER A 159 2.09 -16.35 -5.10
N ARG A 160 3.06 -15.51 -4.73
CA ARG A 160 4.46 -15.96 -4.63
C ARG A 160 4.67 -16.90 -3.44
N PRO A 161 5.50 -17.94 -3.56
CA PRO A 161 5.90 -18.77 -2.44
C PRO A 161 6.57 -17.95 -1.32
N LEU A 162 6.23 -18.21 -0.07
CA LEU A 162 6.86 -17.61 1.11
C LEU A 162 8.09 -18.39 1.57
N THR A 163 8.12 -19.69 1.30
CA THR A 163 9.24 -20.59 1.62
C THR A 163 9.90 -21.07 0.33
N ARG A 164 11.20 -21.34 0.39
CA ARG A 164 11.96 -21.94 -0.73
C ARG A 164 12.09 -23.48 -0.62
N GLU A 165 11.77 -24.02 0.54
CA GLU A 165 11.85 -25.46 0.76
C GLU A 165 10.55 -26.09 0.26
N PHE A 166 10.70 -26.97 -0.71
CA PHE A 166 9.66 -27.92 -1.08
C PHE A 166 9.66 -28.99 0.03
N LEU A 167 8.82 -28.79 1.02
CA LEU A 167 8.43 -29.84 1.93
C LEU A 167 7.60 -30.80 1.09
N ASP A 168 7.75 -32.08 1.28
CA ASP A 168 7.17 -33.22 0.54
C ASP A 168 6.05 -32.91 -0.46
N GLU A 169 5.96 -33.69 -1.57
CA GLU A 169 5.00 -33.52 -2.68
C GLU A 169 3.51 -33.41 -2.30
N LYS A 170 3.19 -33.46 -1.01
CA LYS A 170 1.83 -33.38 -0.45
C LYS A 170 1.52 -32.07 0.29
N GLU A 171 2.49 -31.19 0.51
CA GLU A 171 2.24 -29.94 1.24
C GLU A 171 1.92 -28.79 0.29
N GLU A 172 0.82 -28.09 0.58
CA GLU A 172 0.45 -26.88 -0.15
C GLU A 172 1.49 -25.77 0.05
N ILE A 173 1.93 -25.18 -1.04
CA ILE A 173 2.89 -24.08 -1.03
C ILE A 173 2.26 -22.86 -0.33
N LEU A 174 2.82 -22.49 0.82
CA LEU A 174 2.36 -21.33 1.56
C LEU A 174 2.66 -20.04 0.78
N THR A 175 1.63 -19.27 0.53
CA THR A 175 1.68 -17.98 -0.15
C THR A 175 1.02 -16.88 0.71
N PRO A 176 1.23 -15.57 0.44
CA PRO A 176 0.43 -14.52 1.06
C PRO A 176 -1.08 -14.71 0.87
N ASN A 177 -1.53 -15.26 -0.27
CA ASN A 177 -2.94 -15.53 -0.53
C ASN A 177 -3.53 -16.55 0.44
N SER A 178 -2.75 -17.52 0.93
CA SER A 178 -3.21 -18.47 1.95
C SER A 178 -3.70 -17.79 3.24
N PHE A 179 -3.29 -16.53 3.49
CA PHE A 179 -3.74 -15.71 4.62
C PHE A 179 -4.81 -14.68 4.25
N LEU A 180 -5.06 -14.46 2.96
CA LEU A 180 -5.99 -13.42 2.50
C LEU A 180 -7.35 -13.99 2.08
N ILE A 181 -7.35 -15.15 1.49
CA ILE A 181 -8.55 -15.75 0.89
C ILE A 181 -8.77 -17.22 1.30
N GLY A 182 -7.87 -17.82 2.11
CA GLY A 182 -7.97 -19.18 2.62
C GLY A 182 -7.53 -20.22 1.60
#